data_23425d8337c14cecb4d7636dc40d0bc0
#
_entry.id   23425d8337c14cecb4d7636dc40d0bc0
#
_cell.length_a   1.000
_cell.length_b   1.000
_cell.length_c   1.000
_cell.angle_alpha   90.00
_cell.angle_beta   90.00
_cell.angle_gamma   90.00
#
_symmetry.space_group_name_H-M   'P 1'
#
loop_
_entity.id
_entity.type
_entity.pdbx_description
1 polymer ?
#
loop_
_entity_poly.entity_id
_entity_poly.type
_entity_poly.pdbx_seq_one_letter_code
_entity_poly.pdbx_strand_id
1 'polypeptide(L)'
;MSQPRQNMALKKFISTALLVCLIAYYSNTLKGQQVEDASSITMSAAAQNHILYGDQRGGGHKYGTNKPCKSEFPKGWNDDDIISSVTKIAANDNNGWKQQANGYYVTESYSGDTKIRVILGKKKQAIVTAYPINTKRNPCPPKKTADYND
;
A
#
# COMPACT_ATOMS: atom_id res chain seq x y z
N MET A 1 74.86 11.88 24.01
CA MET A 1 74.00 10.77 23.49
C MET A 1 72.56 11.22 23.55
N SER A 2 72.03 11.66 22.43
CA SER A 2 70.70 12.25 22.30
C SER A 2 69.93 11.45 21.29
N GLN A 3 68.86 10.91 21.73
CA GLN A 3 67.60 10.52 20.99
C GLN A 3 66.60 10.06 22.07
N PRO A 4 65.32 10.27 22.01
CA PRO A 4 64.43 10.26 20.88
C PRO A 4 63.24 11.28 21.02
N ARG A 5 63.17 12.34 20.27
CA ARG A 5 61.98 13.19 20.21
C ARG A 5 61.17 13.05 18.94
N GLN A 6 61.62 12.31 17.95
CA GLN A 6 60.94 12.23 16.64
C GLN A 6 59.79 11.24 16.56
N ASN A 7 59.68 10.26 17.43
CA ASN A 7 58.68 9.20 17.33
C ASN A 7 57.27 9.57 17.85
N MET A 8 57.14 10.66 18.64
CA MET A 8 55.89 11.03 19.27
C MET A 8 54.99 11.87 18.34
N ALA A 9 55.57 12.71 17.49
CA ALA A 9 54.84 13.52 16.52
C ALA A 9 54.29 12.63 15.38
N LEU A 10 55.10 11.67 14.92
CA LEU A 10 54.66 10.76 13.84
C LEU A 10 53.48 9.84 14.25
N LYS A 11 53.48 9.35 15.50
CA LYS A 11 52.36 8.55 16.05
C LYS A 11 51.05 9.35 16.14
N LYS A 12 51.10 10.64 16.48
CA LYS A 12 49.93 11.50 16.55
C LYS A 12 49.35 11.79 15.16
N PHE A 13 50.19 12.01 14.15
CA PHE A 13 49.73 12.24 12.77
C PHE A 13 49.07 10.99 12.16
N ILE A 14 49.60 9.80 12.41
CA ILE A 14 49.02 8.54 11.92
C ILE A 14 47.67 8.29 12.58
N SER A 15 47.51 8.59 13.86
CA SER A 15 46.25 8.40 14.60
C SER A 15 45.14 9.31 14.08
N THR A 16 45.44 10.58 13.77
CA THR A 16 44.44 11.54 13.23
C THR A 16 44.05 11.19 11.80
N ALA A 17 45.00 10.78 10.95
CA ALA A 17 44.68 10.36 9.58
C ALA A 17 43.77 9.11 9.53
N LEU A 18 44.06 8.13 10.40
CA LEU A 18 43.18 6.94 10.50
C LEU A 18 41.79 7.28 10.99
N LEU A 19 41.65 8.19 11.94
CA LEU A 19 40.33 8.63 12.43
C LEU A 19 39.52 9.33 11.33
N VAL A 20 40.15 10.21 10.54
CA VAL A 20 39.51 10.90 9.43
C VAL A 20 39.07 9.93 8.33
N CYS A 21 39.93 8.94 8.02
CA CYS A 21 39.56 7.90 7.05
C CYS A 21 38.39 7.03 7.54
N LEU A 22 38.35 6.69 8.81
CA LEU A 22 37.23 5.95 9.40
C LEU A 22 35.91 6.76 9.34
N ILE A 23 35.94 8.04 9.68
CA ILE A 23 34.78 8.92 9.62
C ILE A 23 34.28 9.03 8.17
N ALA A 24 35.18 9.21 7.20
CA ALA A 24 34.83 9.27 5.78
C ALA A 24 34.26 7.94 5.27
N TYR A 25 34.78 6.82 5.72
CA TYR A 25 34.26 5.48 5.38
C TYR A 25 32.87 5.27 5.95
N TYR A 26 32.64 5.60 7.23
CA TYR A 26 31.31 5.51 7.85
C TYR A 26 30.30 6.49 7.21
N SER A 27 30.72 7.68 6.82
CA SER A 27 29.85 8.66 6.15
C SER A 27 29.45 8.20 4.75
N ASN A 28 30.31 7.48 4.02
CA ASN A 28 29.98 6.90 2.71
C ASN A 28 29.11 5.65 2.84
N THR A 29 29.29 4.82 3.86
CA THR A 29 28.40 3.68 4.10
C THR A 29 27.01 4.11 4.54
N LEU A 30 26.87 5.21 5.29
CA LEU A 30 25.56 5.78 5.64
C LEU A 30 24.85 6.44 4.44
N LYS A 31 25.57 6.96 3.46
CA LYS A 31 24.98 7.48 2.20
C LYS A 31 24.52 6.37 1.23
N GLY A 32 25.05 5.16 1.36
CA GLY A 32 24.65 4.01 0.53
C GLY A 32 23.40 3.28 1.02
N GLN A 33 22.88 3.62 2.20
CA GLN A 33 21.60 3.12 2.72
C GLN A 33 20.49 4.18 2.53
N GLN A 34 20.36 4.73 1.35
CA GLN A 34 19.03 5.09 0.89
C GLN A 34 18.34 3.76 0.62
N VAL A 35 17.63 3.25 1.63
CA VAL A 35 16.54 2.32 1.41
C VAL A 35 15.66 3.04 0.39
N GLU A 36 15.68 2.60 -0.86
CA GLU A 36 14.60 2.93 -1.79
C GLU A 36 13.34 2.50 -1.03
N ASP A 37 12.60 3.49 -0.54
CA ASP A 37 11.30 3.31 0.07
C ASP A 37 10.48 2.60 -1.02
N ALA A 38 10.41 1.28 -0.88
CA ALA A 38 9.57 0.46 -1.74
C ALA A 38 8.22 1.11 -1.62
N SER A 39 7.75 1.79 -2.67
CA SER A 39 6.65 2.74 -2.65
C SER A 39 5.47 2.12 -1.90
N SER A 40 5.35 2.46 -0.62
CA SER A 40 4.36 1.86 0.25
C SER A 40 2.99 2.20 -0.33
N ILE A 41 2.22 1.17 -0.68
CA ILE A 41 0.87 1.36 -1.19
C ILE A 41 0.05 2.01 -0.07
N THR A 42 -0.52 3.18 -0.34
CA THR A 42 -1.25 3.98 0.63
C THR A 42 -2.76 3.85 0.46
N MET A 43 -3.50 4.07 1.54
CA MET A 43 -4.96 4.19 1.53
C MET A 43 -5.37 5.49 2.21
N SER A 44 -5.92 6.42 1.44
CA SER A 44 -6.44 7.69 1.97
C SER A 44 -7.74 7.48 2.77
N ALA A 45 -8.07 8.41 3.67
CA ALA A 45 -9.36 8.41 4.37
C ALA A 45 -10.55 8.44 3.40
N ALA A 46 -10.42 9.12 2.26
CA ALA A 46 -11.45 9.12 1.22
C ALA A 46 -11.63 7.73 0.59
N ALA A 47 -10.55 6.98 0.36
CA ALA A 47 -10.63 5.62 -0.15
C ALA A 47 -11.23 4.65 0.89
N GLN A 48 -10.90 4.82 2.18
CA GLN A 48 -11.53 4.05 3.25
C GLN A 48 -13.05 4.29 3.27
N ASN A 49 -13.47 5.56 3.29
CA ASN A 49 -14.89 5.91 3.28
C ASN A 49 -15.60 5.37 2.03
N HIS A 50 -14.97 5.46 0.85
CA HIS A 50 -15.50 4.89 -0.38
C HIS A 50 -15.69 3.37 -0.28
N ILE A 51 -14.71 2.64 0.23
CA ILE A 51 -14.80 1.19 0.40
C ILE A 51 -15.92 0.83 1.39
N LEU A 52 -15.95 1.49 2.54
CA LEU A 52 -16.86 1.15 3.64
C LEU A 52 -18.30 1.59 3.34
N TYR A 53 -18.50 2.86 3.06
CA TYR A 53 -19.83 3.50 3.01
C TYR A 53 -20.24 3.94 1.62
N GLY A 54 -19.27 4.08 0.72
CA GLY A 54 -19.51 4.57 -0.62
C GLY A 54 -19.60 6.09 -0.73
N ASP A 55 -19.52 6.55 -1.96
CA ASP A 55 -19.67 7.95 -2.36
C ASP A 55 -20.42 8.04 -3.70
N GLN A 56 -20.43 9.22 -4.33
CA GLN A 56 -21.10 9.44 -5.63
C GLN A 56 -20.53 8.56 -6.77
N ARG A 57 -19.29 8.06 -6.64
CA ARG A 57 -18.62 7.17 -7.60
C ARG A 57 -18.92 5.70 -7.38
N GLY A 58 -19.57 5.35 -6.27
CA GLY A 58 -19.91 3.98 -5.91
C GLY A 58 -19.32 3.55 -4.55
N GLY A 59 -18.81 2.32 -4.43
CA GLY A 59 -18.35 1.76 -3.17
C GLY A 59 -19.46 1.33 -2.24
N GLY A 60 -19.22 1.37 -0.91
CA GLY A 60 -20.20 0.98 0.10
C GLY A 60 -20.32 -0.53 0.23
N HIS A 61 -19.25 -1.16 0.64
CA HIS A 61 -19.16 -2.62 0.75
C HIS A 61 -19.19 -3.15 2.18
N LYS A 62 -19.30 -2.27 3.19
CA LYS A 62 -19.52 -2.70 4.57
C LYS A 62 -20.90 -3.34 4.69
N TYR A 63 -21.00 -4.42 5.49
CA TYR A 63 -22.28 -5.09 5.73
C TYR A 63 -23.34 -4.11 6.25
N GLY A 64 -24.52 -4.19 5.69
CA GLY A 64 -25.67 -3.36 6.07
C GLY A 64 -25.74 -1.99 5.37
N THR A 65 -24.82 -1.66 4.46
CA THR A 65 -24.95 -0.46 3.62
C THR A 65 -26.05 -0.58 2.60
N ASN A 66 -26.42 -1.82 2.21
CA ASN A 66 -27.48 -2.16 1.29
C ASN A 66 -27.41 -1.43 -0.05
N LYS A 67 -26.19 -1.05 -0.49
CA LYS A 67 -25.99 -0.38 -1.78
C LYS A 67 -26.40 -1.31 -2.92
N PRO A 68 -27.23 -0.84 -3.88
CA PRO A 68 -27.68 -1.65 -4.99
C PRO A 68 -26.53 -2.22 -5.82
N CYS A 69 -26.63 -3.48 -6.25
CA CYS A 69 -25.66 -4.19 -7.08
C CYS A 69 -24.29 -4.41 -6.41
N LYS A 70 -24.10 -4.07 -5.15
CA LYS A 70 -22.82 -4.21 -4.44
C LYS A 70 -22.78 -5.51 -3.66
N SER A 71 -21.60 -6.11 -3.60
CA SER A 71 -21.26 -7.17 -2.65
C SER A 71 -20.86 -6.54 -1.32
N GLU A 72 -21.15 -7.20 -0.22
CA GLU A 72 -20.81 -6.70 1.11
C GLU A 72 -19.82 -7.63 1.80
N PHE A 73 -18.92 -7.05 2.60
CA PHE A 73 -18.03 -7.79 3.49
C PHE A 73 -18.84 -8.58 4.54
N PRO A 74 -18.25 -9.58 5.18
CA PRO A 74 -18.96 -10.38 6.18
C PRO A 74 -19.57 -9.55 7.31
N LYS A 75 -20.75 -9.93 7.78
CA LYS A 75 -21.49 -9.23 8.84
C LYS A 75 -20.67 -9.00 10.13
N GLY A 76 -19.76 -9.95 10.46
CA GLY A 76 -18.94 -9.86 11.67
C GLY A 76 -17.73 -8.93 11.55
N TRP A 77 -17.47 -8.35 10.38
CA TRP A 77 -16.30 -7.47 10.14
C TRP A 77 -16.66 -6.02 10.45
N ASN A 78 -15.88 -5.42 11.36
CA ASN A 78 -15.92 -3.98 11.60
C ASN A 78 -15.08 -3.22 10.54
N ASP A 79 -15.01 -1.89 10.66
CA ASP A 79 -14.28 -1.04 9.73
C ASP A 79 -12.80 -1.36 9.71
N ASP A 80 -12.21 -1.57 10.88
CA ASP A 80 -10.78 -1.87 11.02
C ASP A 80 -10.44 -3.25 10.43
N ASP A 81 -11.31 -4.24 10.58
CA ASP A 81 -11.14 -5.57 9.97
C ASP A 81 -11.09 -5.47 8.45
N ILE A 82 -12.02 -4.69 7.86
CA ILE A 82 -12.08 -4.48 6.41
C ILE A 82 -10.82 -3.75 5.92
N ILE A 83 -10.49 -2.61 6.53
CA ILE A 83 -9.37 -1.78 6.12
C ILE A 83 -8.03 -2.51 6.30
N SER A 84 -7.85 -3.20 7.43
CA SER A 84 -6.65 -4.01 7.68
C SER A 84 -6.50 -5.14 6.66
N SER A 85 -7.58 -5.85 6.34
CA SER A 85 -7.56 -6.93 5.34
C SER A 85 -7.18 -6.42 3.96
N VAL A 86 -7.77 -5.31 3.52
CA VAL A 86 -7.47 -4.68 2.23
C VAL A 86 -6.01 -4.20 2.18
N THR A 87 -5.54 -3.56 3.25
CA THR A 87 -4.15 -3.05 3.33
C THR A 87 -3.14 -4.21 3.32
N LYS A 88 -3.40 -5.29 4.06
CA LYS A 88 -2.54 -6.49 4.07
C LYS A 88 -2.45 -7.13 2.69
N ILE A 89 -3.57 -7.23 1.97
CA ILE A 89 -3.57 -7.75 0.60
C ILE A 89 -2.76 -6.82 -0.32
N ALA A 90 -2.93 -5.51 -0.20
CA ALA A 90 -2.23 -4.54 -1.02
C ALA A 90 -0.71 -4.53 -0.77
N ALA A 91 -0.28 -4.73 0.48
CA ALA A 91 1.13 -4.73 0.88
C ALA A 91 1.85 -6.06 0.63
N ASN A 92 1.15 -7.11 0.21
CA ASN A 92 1.77 -8.41 -0.03
C ASN A 92 2.36 -8.48 -1.44
N ASP A 93 3.68 -8.44 -1.54
CA ASP A 93 4.43 -8.48 -2.81
C ASP A 93 4.23 -9.78 -3.60
N ASN A 94 3.84 -10.87 -2.93
CA ASN A 94 3.52 -12.13 -3.60
C ASN A 94 2.17 -12.10 -4.33
N ASN A 95 1.33 -11.10 -4.09
CA ASN A 95 0.09 -10.92 -4.84
C ASN A 95 0.39 -10.35 -6.24
N GLY A 96 0.14 -11.17 -7.26
CA GLY A 96 0.32 -10.75 -8.65
C GLY A 96 -0.63 -9.60 -9.02
N TRP A 97 -0.09 -8.43 -9.35
CA TRP A 97 -0.85 -7.30 -9.87
C TRP A 97 -1.00 -7.37 -11.37
N LYS A 98 -2.23 -7.30 -11.87
CA LYS A 98 -2.53 -7.23 -13.31
C LYS A 98 -2.99 -5.81 -13.67
N GLN A 99 -2.35 -5.22 -14.69
CA GLN A 99 -2.82 -3.94 -15.23
C GLN A 99 -4.04 -4.16 -16.13
N GLN A 100 -5.08 -3.37 -15.91
CA GLN A 100 -6.29 -3.37 -16.74
C GLN A 100 -6.12 -2.41 -17.93
N ALA A 101 -6.95 -2.54 -18.96
CA ALA A 101 -6.94 -1.68 -20.14
C ALA A 101 -7.11 -0.17 -19.81
N ASN A 102 -7.80 0.14 -18.72
CA ASN A 102 -7.97 1.52 -18.22
C ASN A 102 -6.76 2.05 -17.43
N GLY A 103 -5.68 1.24 -17.30
CA GLY A 103 -4.44 1.59 -16.62
C GLY A 103 -4.43 1.35 -15.11
N TYR A 104 -5.54 0.96 -14.48
CA TYR A 104 -5.57 0.58 -13.06
C TYR A 104 -4.96 -0.81 -12.85
N TYR A 105 -4.48 -1.07 -11.62
CA TYR A 105 -3.96 -2.38 -11.25
C TYR A 105 -4.96 -3.11 -10.37
N VAL A 106 -5.11 -4.41 -10.58
CA VAL A 106 -6.00 -5.26 -9.82
C VAL A 106 -5.27 -6.48 -9.30
N THR A 107 -5.57 -6.85 -8.06
CA THR A 107 -5.23 -8.15 -7.48
C THR A 107 -6.43 -8.76 -6.79
N GLU A 108 -6.42 -10.07 -6.61
CA GLU A 108 -7.43 -10.82 -5.86
C GLU A 108 -6.72 -11.74 -4.89
N SER A 109 -7.09 -11.70 -3.62
CA SER A 109 -6.53 -12.56 -2.59
C SER A 109 -7.57 -12.87 -1.53
N TYR A 110 -7.27 -13.83 -0.67
CA TYR A 110 -8.14 -14.21 0.44
C TYR A 110 -7.74 -13.54 1.74
N SER A 111 -8.74 -13.16 2.55
CA SER A 111 -8.62 -12.85 3.96
C SER A 111 -9.63 -13.73 4.69
N GLY A 112 -9.14 -14.78 5.36
CA GLY A 112 -10.01 -15.88 5.80
C GLY A 112 -10.74 -16.51 4.60
N ASP A 113 -12.04 -16.68 4.70
CA ASP A 113 -12.88 -17.26 3.64
C ASP A 113 -13.37 -16.21 2.63
N THR A 114 -13.02 -14.95 2.83
CA THR A 114 -13.48 -13.85 1.97
C THR A 114 -12.45 -13.58 0.88
N LYS A 115 -12.83 -13.77 -0.38
CA LYS A 115 -12.01 -13.37 -1.54
C LYS A 115 -12.23 -11.91 -1.87
N ILE A 116 -11.18 -11.11 -1.76
CA ILE A 116 -11.23 -9.66 -1.92
C ILE A 116 -10.50 -9.26 -3.21
N ARG A 117 -11.13 -8.42 -4.00
CA ARG A 117 -10.48 -7.71 -5.11
C ARG A 117 -10.05 -6.34 -4.62
N VAL A 118 -8.77 -6.01 -4.82
CA VAL A 118 -8.19 -4.69 -4.51
C VAL A 118 -7.78 -4.02 -5.81
N ILE A 119 -8.10 -2.75 -5.94
CA ILE A 119 -7.78 -1.94 -7.13
C ILE A 119 -6.90 -0.76 -6.72
N LEU A 120 -5.75 -0.64 -7.38
CA LEU A 120 -4.85 0.50 -7.25
C LEU A 120 -5.01 1.46 -8.41
N GLY A 121 -4.67 2.72 -8.17
CA GLY A 121 -4.58 3.74 -9.20
C GLY A 121 -3.50 3.44 -10.24
N LYS A 122 -3.50 4.22 -11.32
CA LYS A 122 -2.58 4.03 -12.48
C LYS A 122 -1.10 4.10 -12.13
N LYS A 123 -0.73 4.76 -11.04
CA LYS A 123 0.66 4.83 -10.54
C LYS A 123 1.04 3.65 -9.64
N LYS A 124 0.13 2.72 -9.37
CA LYS A 124 0.31 1.56 -8.48
C LYS A 124 0.72 1.92 -7.04
N GLN A 125 0.39 3.10 -6.57
CA GLN A 125 0.81 3.63 -5.26
C GLN A 125 -0.33 3.81 -4.26
N ALA A 126 -1.57 3.90 -4.73
CA ALA A 126 -2.71 4.18 -3.87
C ALA A 126 -3.88 3.23 -4.13
N ILE A 127 -4.49 2.76 -3.05
CA ILE A 127 -5.73 1.98 -3.12
C ILE A 127 -6.87 2.92 -3.50
N VAL A 128 -7.61 2.55 -4.55
CA VAL A 128 -8.78 3.29 -5.04
C VAL A 128 -10.06 2.68 -4.50
N THR A 129 -10.17 1.35 -4.53
CA THR A 129 -11.33 0.62 -4.02
C THR A 129 -10.98 -0.85 -3.74
N ALA A 130 -11.81 -1.49 -2.93
CA ALA A 130 -11.76 -2.93 -2.70
C ALA A 130 -13.16 -3.45 -2.38
N TYR A 131 -13.42 -4.72 -2.72
CA TYR A 131 -14.71 -5.36 -2.46
C TYR A 131 -14.61 -6.88 -2.48
N PRO A 132 -15.48 -7.59 -1.75
CA PRO A 132 -15.52 -9.04 -1.79
C PRO A 132 -16.14 -9.52 -3.11
N ILE A 133 -15.60 -10.60 -3.67
CA ILE A 133 -16.04 -11.15 -4.97
C ILE A 133 -16.66 -12.53 -4.89
N ASN A 134 -16.60 -13.19 -3.74
CA ASN A 134 -17.23 -14.49 -3.49
C ASN A 134 -18.48 -14.38 -2.58
N THR A 135 -19.02 -13.17 -2.39
CA THR A 135 -20.26 -12.91 -1.66
C THR A 135 -21.37 -12.51 -2.63
N LYS A 136 -22.62 -12.80 -2.25
CA LYS A 136 -23.80 -12.41 -3.04
C LYS A 136 -23.90 -10.90 -3.11
N ARG A 137 -24.24 -10.39 -4.29
CA ARG A 137 -24.52 -8.94 -4.46
C ARG A 137 -25.92 -8.60 -4.02
N ASN A 138 -26.10 -7.39 -3.53
CA ASN A 138 -27.40 -6.80 -3.28
C ASN A 138 -28.20 -6.69 -4.59
N PRO A 139 -29.52 -6.76 -4.54
CA PRO A 139 -30.36 -6.59 -5.72
C PRO A 139 -30.06 -5.29 -6.47
N CYS A 140 -30.08 -5.36 -7.78
CA CYS A 140 -30.00 -4.17 -8.63
C CYS A 140 -31.41 -3.61 -8.88
N PRO A 141 -31.57 -2.28 -8.99
CA PRO A 141 -32.82 -1.72 -9.45
C PRO A 141 -33.09 -2.21 -10.88
N PRO A 142 -34.36 -2.35 -11.26
CA PRO A 142 -34.73 -2.68 -12.64
C PRO A 142 -34.13 -1.64 -13.59
N LYS A 143 -33.62 -2.11 -14.73
CA LYS A 143 -33.21 -1.20 -15.80
C LYS A 143 -34.46 -0.37 -16.21
N LYS A 144 -34.32 0.96 -16.19
CA LYS A 144 -35.34 1.79 -16.82
C LYS A 144 -35.41 1.36 -18.29
N THR A 145 -36.51 0.72 -18.69
CA THR A 145 -36.83 0.60 -20.10
C THR A 145 -37.00 2.03 -20.63
N ALA A 146 -36.20 2.41 -21.62
CA ALA A 146 -36.46 3.64 -22.33
C ALA A 146 -37.85 3.45 -22.96
N ASP A 147 -38.83 4.22 -22.49
CA ASP A 147 -40.12 4.32 -23.19
C ASP A 147 -39.81 4.94 -24.55
N TYR A 148 -39.74 4.08 -25.56
CA TYR A 148 -39.72 4.46 -26.95
C TYR A 148 -41.21 4.75 -27.30
N ASN A 149 -41.73 5.89 -26.83
CA ASN A 149 -42.95 6.49 -27.35
C ASN A 149 -42.52 7.78 -28.02
N ASP A 150 -42.24 7.69 -29.33
CA ASP A 150 -42.77 8.57 -30.40
C ASP A 150 -42.34 8.03 -31.76
#